data_93eeec81ebe9ba372c8566a4126a6d59
#
_entry.id   93eeec81ebe9ba372c8566a4126a6d59
#
_cell.length_a   1.000
_cell.length_b   1.000
_cell.length_c   1.000
_cell.angle_alpha   90.00
_cell.angle_beta   90.00
_cell.angle_gamma   90.00
#
_symmetry.space_group_name_H-M   'P 1'
#
loop_
_entity.id
_entity.type
_entity.pdbx_description
1 polymer ?
#
loop_
_entity_poly.entity_id
_entity_poly.type
_entity_poly.pdbx_seq_one_letter_code
_entity_poly.pdbx_strand_id
1 'polypeptide(L)'
;MRRYVENVPPSLTQKELHDRAYALLYRVLKDEWGIASPVVEKTPLGKPYLKGENMPHISLSHTKGIVCCAVSRKNVGIDAEYPRRVRGSAAERVCTPAELRDIQSSPNPAARFLTYWTLKESISKCRGTGLSESFQNYEITFENGMPHLNGYTLFFEQYGVHFLAAAEEA
;
A
#
# COMPACT_ATOMS: atom_id res chain seq x y z
N MET A 1 -12.29 -1.15 -5.06
CA MET A 1 -11.61 -0.10 -4.21
C MET A 1 -11.51 1.24 -4.92
N ARG A 2 -11.58 2.33 -4.16
CA ARG A 2 -11.23 3.68 -4.63
C ARG A 2 -9.91 4.09 -3.98
N ARG A 3 -9.03 4.73 -4.75
CA ARG A 3 -7.69 5.14 -4.33
C ARG A 3 -7.54 6.63 -4.53
N TYR A 4 -6.88 7.30 -3.58
CA TYR A 4 -6.69 8.75 -3.57
C TYR A 4 -5.25 9.06 -3.24
N VAL A 5 -4.66 9.96 -4.00
CA VAL A 5 -3.27 10.40 -3.83
C VAL A 5 -3.24 11.92 -3.80
N GLU A 6 -2.46 12.48 -2.90
CA GLU A 6 -2.23 13.92 -2.79
C GLU A 6 -0.71 14.19 -2.76
N ASN A 7 -0.25 15.09 -3.63
CA ASN A 7 1.11 15.59 -3.58
C ASN A 7 1.26 16.55 -2.39
N VAL A 8 2.34 16.38 -1.64
CA VAL A 8 2.65 17.20 -0.47
C VAL A 8 4.10 17.68 -0.53
N PRO A 9 4.47 18.77 0.17
CA PRO A 9 5.86 19.19 0.21
C PRO A 9 6.80 18.07 0.65
N PRO A 10 7.92 17.83 -0.05
CA PRO A 10 8.85 16.75 0.29
C PRO A 10 9.65 17.00 1.57
N SER A 11 9.52 18.19 2.15
CA SER A 11 10.15 18.60 3.42
C SER A 11 9.33 18.24 4.66
N LEU A 12 8.11 17.71 4.50
CA LEU A 12 7.27 17.32 5.64
C LEU A 12 7.93 16.23 6.48
N THR A 13 7.81 16.37 7.79
CA THR A 13 8.20 15.35 8.77
C THR A 13 7.25 14.14 8.70
N GLN A 14 7.66 13.01 9.28
CA GLN A 14 6.81 11.80 9.35
C GLN A 14 5.47 12.08 10.05
N LYS A 15 5.47 12.92 11.09
CA LYS A 15 4.24 13.30 11.79
C LYS A 15 3.32 14.12 10.87
N GLU A 16 3.83 15.10 10.16
CA GLU A 16 3.05 15.92 9.24
C GLU A 16 2.51 15.10 8.06
N LEU A 17 3.30 14.17 7.52
CA LEU A 17 2.83 13.23 6.49
C LEU A 17 1.69 12.36 7.02
N HIS A 18 1.82 11.84 8.23
CA HIS A 18 0.75 11.07 8.90
C HIS A 18 -0.53 11.90 9.04
N ASP A 19 -0.42 13.11 9.59
CA ASP A 19 -1.56 14.01 9.78
C ASP A 19 -2.23 14.37 8.44
N ARG A 20 -1.44 14.58 7.38
CA ARG A 20 -1.94 14.83 6.02
C ARG A 20 -2.65 13.63 5.41
N ALA A 21 -2.15 12.41 5.61
CA ALA A 21 -2.80 11.20 5.13
C ALA A 21 -4.19 11.03 5.77
N TYR A 22 -4.33 11.31 7.08
CA TYR A 22 -5.61 11.31 7.76
C TYR A 22 -6.54 12.45 7.31
N ALA A 23 -6.01 13.64 7.06
CA ALA A 23 -6.79 14.75 6.52
C ALA A 23 -7.37 14.41 5.12
N LEU A 24 -6.57 13.77 4.27
CA LEU A 24 -7.03 13.24 2.98
C LEU A 24 -8.15 12.22 3.18
N LEU A 25 -7.96 11.24 4.06
CA LEU A 25 -8.97 10.23 4.35
C LEU A 25 -10.28 10.84 4.83
N TYR A 26 -10.24 11.76 5.79
CA TYR A 26 -11.44 12.39 6.34
C TYR A 26 -12.21 13.20 5.29
N ARG A 27 -11.50 13.93 4.43
CA ARG A 27 -12.10 14.63 3.29
C ARG A 27 -12.81 13.65 2.35
N VAL A 28 -12.14 12.59 1.93
CA VAL A 28 -12.71 11.56 1.05
C VAL A 28 -13.94 10.89 1.67
N LEU A 29 -13.88 10.53 2.96
CA LEU A 29 -15.00 9.89 3.66
C LEU A 29 -16.21 10.82 3.72
N LYS A 30 -16.01 12.11 3.99
CA LYS A 30 -17.08 13.11 4.00
C LYS A 30 -17.67 13.32 2.61
N ASP A 31 -16.81 13.60 1.61
CA ASP A 31 -17.25 14.11 0.32
C ASP A 31 -17.79 13.01 -0.60
N GLU A 32 -17.26 11.79 -0.51
CA GLU A 32 -17.59 10.71 -1.45
C GLU A 32 -18.30 9.51 -0.81
N TRP A 33 -18.22 9.38 0.52
CA TRP A 33 -18.84 8.26 1.26
C TRP A 33 -19.95 8.72 2.20
N GLY A 34 -20.18 10.04 2.35
CA GLY A 34 -21.22 10.59 3.21
C GLY A 34 -20.96 10.43 4.71
N ILE A 35 -19.71 10.16 5.10
CA ILE A 35 -19.31 9.93 6.50
C ILE A 35 -18.66 11.20 7.05
N ALA A 36 -19.46 12.07 7.66
CA ALA A 36 -19.00 13.40 8.09
C ALA A 36 -18.15 13.39 9.37
N SER A 37 -18.35 12.41 10.26
CA SER A 37 -17.67 12.36 11.57
C SER A 37 -17.15 10.93 11.82
N PRO A 38 -16.16 10.46 11.04
CA PRO A 38 -15.62 9.12 11.21
C PRO A 38 -14.82 8.99 12.51
N VAL A 39 -15.02 7.88 13.22
CA VAL A 39 -14.18 7.48 14.34
C VAL A 39 -13.23 6.39 13.85
N VAL A 40 -11.94 6.68 13.83
CA VAL A 40 -10.91 5.72 13.44
C VAL A 40 -10.33 5.07 14.69
N GLU A 41 -10.36 3.74 14.73
CA GLU A 41 -9.70 2.92 15.73
C GLU A 41 -8.61 2.07 15.05
N LYS A 42 -7.80 1.37 15.84
CA LYS A 42 -6.76 0.45 15.32
C LYS A 42 -6.99 -0.95 15.87
N THR A 43 -6.76 -1.95 15.04
CA THR A 43 -6.67 -3.35 15.48
C THR A 43 -5.45 -3.54 16.41
N PRO A 44 -5.35 -4.66 17.14
CA PRO A 44 -4.16 -4.97 17.94
C PRO A 44 -2.84 -4.97 17.14
N LEU A 45 -2.91 -5.27 15.84
CA LEU A 45 -1.77 -5.22 14.91
C LEU A 45 -1.59 -3.86 14.21
N GLY A 46 -2.35 -2.85 14.60
CA GLY A 46 -2.18 -1.46 14.16
C GLY A 46 -2.91 -1.08 12.87
N LYS A 47 -3.67 -1.98 12.23
CA LYS A 47 -4.47 -1.63 11.05
C LYS A 47 -5.59 -0.67 11.44
N PRO A 48 -5.72 0.52 10.80
CA PRO A 48 -6.82 1.43 11.06
C PRO A 48 -8.14 0.88 10.48
N TYR A 49 -9.23 1.11 11.21
CA TYR A 49 -10.58 0.80 10.77
C TYR A 49 -11.56 1.87 11.25
N LEU A 50 -12.72 1.97 10.60
CA LEU A 50 -13.79 2.86 10.99
C LEU A 50 -14.74 2.15 11.97
N LYS A 51 -14.98 2.77 13.11
CA LYS A 51 -15.94 2.26 14.09
C LYS A 51 -17.37 2.49 13.61
N GLY A 52 -18.20 1.46 13.66
CA GLY A 52 -19.62 1.50 13.29
C GLY A 52 -20.01 0.31 12.42
N GLU A 53 -21.34 0.17 12.23
CA GLU A 53 -21.90 -0.87 11.37
C GLU A 53 -21.80 -0.46 9.89
N ASN A 54 -21.54 -1.44 9.02
CA ASN A 54 -21.48 -1.24 7.56
C ASN A 54 -20.50 -0.16 7.08
N MET A 55 -19.48 0.16 7.90
CA MET A 55 -18.43 1.10 7.51
C MET A 55 -17.54 0.50 6.43
N PRO A 56 -17.02 1.33 5.51
CA PRO A 56 -16.03 0.87 4.55
C PRO A 56 -14.70 0.55 5.22
N HIS A 57 -13.94 -0.35 4.60
CA HIS A 57 -12.55 -0.61 4.96
C HIS A 57 -11.66 0.51 4.44
N ILE A 58 -10.63 0.84 5.21
CA ILE A 58 -9.70 1.92 4.91
C ILE A 58 -8.25 1.43 4.99
N SER A 59 -7.39 2.08 4.24
CA SER A 59 -5.95 1.94 4.36
C SER A 59 -5.27 3.26 4.01
N LEU A 60 -4.13 3.54 4.64
CA LEU A 60 -3.35 4.75 4.44
C LEU A 60 -1.88 4.39 4.21
N SER A 61 -1.22 5.21 3.41
CA SER A 61 0.23 5.22 3.32
C SER A 61 0.72 6.63 3.03
N HIS A 62 1.96 6.88 3.37
CA HIS A 62 2.64 8.14 3.07
C HIS A 62 4.13 7.90 2.91
N THR A 63 4.71 8.66 2.02
CA THR A 63 6.16 8.71 1.82
C THR A 63 6.57 10.13 1.43
N LYS A 64 7.86 10.39 1.30
CA LYS A 64 8.35 11.71 0.91
C LYS A 64 7.64 12.20 -0.35
N GLY A 65 6.90 13.30 -0.27
CA GLY A 65 6.27 13.98 -1.39
C GLY A 65 4.84 13.56 -1.72
N ILE A 66 4.33 12.45 -1.17
CA ILE A 66 2.92 12.03 -1.35
C ILE A 66 2.31 11.43 -0.08
N VAL A 67 1.00 11.58 0.02
CA VAL A 67 0.16 10.83 0.94
C VAL A 67 -0.95 10.14 0.15
N CYS A 68 -1.42 8.99 0.59
CA CYS A 68 -2.48 8.27 -0.10
C CYS A 68 -3.40 7.51 0.86
N CYS A 69 -4.62 7.27 0.42
CA CYS A 69 -5.54 6.38 1.10
C CYS A 69 -6.36 5.55 0.10
N ALA A 70 -6.82 4.41 0.57
CA ALA A 70 -7.78 3.57 -0.14
C ALA A 70 -9.00 3.34 0.73
N VAL A 71 -10.18 3.31 0.08
CA VAL A 71 -11.48 3.05 0.71
C VAL A 71 -12.25 2.03 -0.12
N SER A 72 -12.80 1.00 0.52
CA SER A 72 -13.53 -0.08 -0.16
C SER A 72 -14.59 -0.72 0.73
N ARG A 73 -15.54 -1.43 0.10
CA ARG A 73 -16.48 -2.31 0.82
C ARG A 73 -15.87 -3.66 1.22
N LYS A 74 -14.71 -4.01 0.66
CA LYS A 74 -13.92 -5.20 0.98
C LYS A 74 -12.64 -4.80 1.71
N ASN A 75 -11.96 -5.75 2.34
CA ASN A 75 -10.64 -5.49 2.91
C ASN A 75 -9.72 -4.89 1.85
N VAL A 76 -9.02 -3.83 2.23
CA VAL A 76 -8.17 -3.04 1.34
C VAL A 76 -6.87 -2.67 2.01
N GLY A 77 -5.82 -2.58 1.21
CA GLY A 77 -4.51 -2.06 1.60
C GLY A 77 -3.96 -1.15 0.52
N ILE A 78 -3.25 -0.11 0.89
CA ILE A 78 -2.52 0.78 -0.02
C ILE A 78 -1.14 1.02 0.53
N ASP A 79 -0.14 1.03 -0.36
CA ASP A 79 1.22 1.39 0.00
C ASP A 79 1.84 2.32 -1.03
N ALA A 80 2.76 3.16 -0.56
CA ALA A 80 3.48 4.11 -1.39
C ALA A 80 4.94 4.20 -0.94
N GLU A 81 5.87 4.08 -1.90
CA GLU A 81 7.30 4.14 -1.66
C GLU A 81 7.98 5.20 -2.52
N TYR A 82 8.88 5.96 -1.88
CA TYR A 82 9.82 6.84 -2.59
C TYR A 82 11.08 6.04 -2.95
N PRO A 83 11.71 6.26 -4.11
CA PRO A 83 12.96 5.58 -4.48
C PRO A 83 14.01 5.72 -3.40
N ARG A 84 14.53 4.59 -2.95
CA ARG A 84 15.58 4.53 -1.93
C ARG A 84 16.57 3.42 -2.26
N ARG A 85 17.78 3.54 -1.74
CA ARG A 85 18.76 2.47 -1.86
C ARG A 85 18.29 1.25 -1.07
N VAL A 86 18.16 0.13 -1.75
CA VAL A 86 17.78 -1.15 -1.16
C VAL A 86 19.03 -1.90 -0.73
N ARG A 87 19.04 -2.42 0.50
CA ARG A 87 20.10 -3.33 0.95
C ARG A 87 19.84 -4.72 0.37
N GLY A 88 20.87 -5.38 -0.18
CA GLY A 88 20.73 -6.67 -0.86
C GLY A 88 19.97 -7.75 -0.07
N SER A 89 20.24 -7.86 1.23
CA SER A 89 19.56 -8.81 2.11
C SER A 89 18.06 -8.56 2.33
N ALA A 90 17.54 -7.40 1.92
CA ALA A 90 16.11 -7.10 2.05
C ALA A 90 15.29 -7.87 1.01
N ALA A 91 15.79 -7.98 -0.22
CA ALA A 91 15.11 -8.72 -1.29
C ALA A 91 14.98 -10.21 -0.94
N GLU A 92 16.03 -10.83 -0.42
CA GLU A 92 16.05 -12.25 -0.02
C GLU A 92 15.04 -12.58 1.10
N ARG A 93 14.75 -11.62 1.98
CA ARG A 93 13.76 -11.80 3.06
C ARG A 93 12.32 -11.60 2.62
N VAL A 94 12.11 -10.83 1.57
CA VAL A 94 10.77 -10.38 1.12
C VAL A 94 10.29 -11.20 -0.07
N CYS A 95 11.18 -11.51 -1.01
CA CYS A 95 10.81 -12.07 -2.29
C CYS A 95 10.98 -13.59 -2.33
N THR A 96 10.11 -14.25 -3.09
CA THR A 96 10.26 -15.68 -3.40
C THR A 96 11.45 -15.89 -4.34
N PRO A 97 11.96 -17.13 -4.49
CA PRO A 97 13.02 -17.42 -5.44
C PRO A 97 12.67 -17.03 -6.90
N ALA A 98 11.40 -17.14 -7.30
CA ALA A 98 10.94 -16.73 -8.62
C ALA A 98 11.00 -15.22 -8.80
N GLU A 99 10.51 -14.47 -7.81
CA GLU A 99 10.57 -13.00 -7.81
C GLU A 99 12.01 -12.48 -7.77
N LEU A 100 12.91 -13.15 -7.04
CA LEU A 100 14.34 -12.79 -7.02
C LEU A 100 14.98 -12.95 -8.41
N ARG A 101 14.66 -14.01 -9.15
CA ARG A 101 15.15 -14.19 -10.53
C ARG A 101 14.62 -13.09 -11.44
N ASP A 102 13.36 -12.71 -11.31
CA ASP A 102 12.77 -11.63 -12.09
C ASP A 102 13.42 -10.27 -11.77
N ILE A 103 13.67 -9.98 -10.50
CA ILE A 103 14.42 -8.78 -10.08
C ILE A 103 15.82 -8.76 -10.69
N GLN A 104 16.54 -9.87 -10.62
CA GLN A 104 17.92 -9.97 -11.13
C GLN A 104 18.00 -9.80 -12.65
N SER A 105 17.00 -10.27 -13.38
CA SER A 105 16.91 -10.15 -14.84
C SER A 105 16.38 -8.80 -15.33
N SER A 106 15.87 -7.95 -14.41
CA SER A 106 15.32 -6.64 -14.76
C SER A 106 16.41 -5.64 -15.18
N PRO A 107 16.16 -4.78 -16.18
CA PRO A 107 17.04 -3.66 -16.51
C PRO A 107 17.26 -2.69 -15.34
N ASN A 108 16.33 -2.63 -14.38
CA ASN A 108 16.46 -1.84 -13.17
C ASN A 108 16.04 -2.69 -11.95
N PRO A 109 16.95 -3.50 -11.38
CA PRO A 109 16.66 -4.38 -10.25
C PRO A 109 16.15 -3.66 -9.02
N ALA A 110 16.63 -2.44 -8.75
CA ALA A 110 16.19 -1.66 -7.60
C ALA A 110 14.72 -1.23 -7.74
N ALA A 111 14.31 -0.74 -8.90
CA ALA A 111 12.92 -0.39 -9.18
C ALA A 111 12.02 -1.64 -9.15
N ARG A 112 12.48 -2.75 -9.73
CA ARG A 112 11.73 -4.01 -9.73
C ARG A 112 11.52 -4.56 -8.32
N PHE A 113 12.52 -4.49 -7.47
CA PHE A 113 12.36 -4.83 -6.05
C PHE A 113 11.35 -3.93 -5.36
N LEU A 114 11.40 -2.60 -5.56
CA LEU A 114 10.43 -1.68 -4.97
C LEU A 114 9.00 -1.95 -5.44
N THR A 115 8.82 -2.40 -6.69
CA THR A 115 7.51 -2.86 -7.19
C THR A 115 6.98 -4.02 -6.35
N TYR A 116 7.78 -5.06 -6.14
CA TYR A 116 7.38 -6.20 -5.29
C TYR A 116 7.15 -5.78 -3.84
N TRP A 117 8.05 -4.97 -3.29
CA TRP A 117 7.94 -4.47 -1.91
C TRP A 117 6.61 -3.75 -1.69
N THR A 118 6.31 -2.74 -2.54
CA THR A 118 5.09 -1.93 -2.42
C THR A 118 3.82 -2.77 -2.58
N LEU A 119 3.82 -3.73 -3.50
CA LEU A 119 2.72 -4.68 -3.68
C LEU A 119 2.51 -5.55 -2.42
N LYS A 120 3.58 -6.14 -1.88
CA LYS A 120 3.51 -7.01 -0.69
C LYS A 120 3.11 -6.24 0.57
N GLU A 121 3.60 -5.00 0.74
CA GLU A 121 3.15 -4.10 1.80
C GLU A 121 1.66 -3.77 1.65
N SER A 122 1.16 -3.53 0.44
CA SER A 122 -0.27 -3.29 0.24
C SER A 122 -1.12 -4.52 0.59
N ILE A 123 -0.66 -5.73 0.29
CA ILE A 123 -1.33 -6.99 0.66
C ILE A 123 -1.31 -7.17 2.19
N SER A 124 -0.17 -6.95 2.84
CA SER A 124 -0.04 -7.02 4.30
C SER A 124 -0.98 -6.03 5.00
N LYS A 125 -1.07 -4.80 4.50
CA LYS A 125 -2.02 -3.79 4.99
C LYS A 125 -3.48 -4.21 4.73
N CYS A 126 -3.77 -4.84 3.60
CA CYS A 126 -5.08 -5.39 3.28
C CYS A 126 -5.49 -6.44 4.32
N ARG A 127 -4.62 -7.38 4.62
CA ARG A 127 -4.84 -8.43 5.63
C ARG A 127 -4.82 -7.90 7.06
N GLY A 128 -4.10 -6.81 7.31
CA GLY A 128 -3.90 -6.27 8.65
C GLY A 128 -2.92 -7.09 9.50
N THR A 129 -2.08 -7.92 8.87
CA THR A 129 -1.09 -8.77 9.54
C THR A 129 0.19 -8.03 9.89
N GLY A 130 0.45 -6.89 9.26
CA GLY A 130 1.71 -6.17 9.40
C GLY A 130 2.90 -7.05 9.03
N LEU A 131 4.03 -6.87 9.72
CA LEU A 131 5.25 -7.66 9.51
C LEU A 131 5.24 -9.02 10.23
N SER A 132 4.12 -9.44 10.82
CA SER A 132 4.02 -10.72 11.54
C SER A 132 3.94 -11.92 10.60
N GLU A 133 3.63 -11.70 9.33
CA GLU A 133 3.54 -12.73 8.30
C GLU A 133 4.71 -12.60 7.31
N SER A 134 5.26 -13.73 6.89
CA SER A 134 6.32 -13.73 5.89
C SER A 134 5.78 -13.29 4.52
N PHE A 135 6.41 -12.30 3.91
CA PHE A 135 6.08 -11.85 2.57
C PHE A 135 6.36 -12.91 1.47
N GLN A 136 7.17 -13.92 1.77
CA GLN A 136 7.42 -15.06 0.87
C GLN A 136 6.21 -16.00 0.74
N ASN A 137 5.19 -15.86 1.60
CA ASN A 137 3.95 -16.62 1.49
C ASN A 137 3.08 -16.20 0.30
N TYR A 138 3.37 -15.05 -0.33
CA TYR A 138 2.68 -14.59 -1.54
C TYR A 138 3.67 -14.50 -2.70
N GLU A 139 3.45 -15.30 -3.73
CA GLU A 139 4.19 -15.18 -4.98
C GLU A 139 3.39 -14.32 -5.97
N ILE A 140 3.86 -13.11 -6.21
CA ILE A 140 3.23 -12.18 -7.16
C ILE A 140 3.79 -12.48 -8.54
N THR A 141 2.90 -12.74 -9.48
CA THR A 141 3.24 -12.89 -10.90
C THR A 141 2.82 -11.65 -11.70
N PHE A 142 3.35 -11.52 -12.90
CA PHE A 142 2.96 -10.44 -13.81
C PHE A 142 2.49 -11.02 -15.14
N GLU A 143 1.27 -10.65 -15.54
CA GLU A 143 0.67 -10.99 -16.82
C GLU A 143 0.42 -9.70 -17.60
N ASN A 144 1.02 -9.57 -18.77
CA ASN A 144 0.94 -8.33 -19.59
C ASN A 144 1.32 -7.06 -18.79
N GLY A 145 2.29 -7.17 -17.90
CA GLY A 145 2.74 -6.08 -17.05
C GLY A 145 1.86 -5.78 -15.83
N MET A 146 0.74 -6.48 -15.66
CA MET A 146 -0.17 -6.32 -14.52
C MET A 146 0.14 -7.33 -13.42
N PRO A 147 0.21 -6.91 -12.15
CA PRO A 147 0.45 -7.82 -11.02
C PRO A 147 -0.76 -8.72 -10.78
N HIS A 148 -0.49 -9.97 -10.47
CA HIS A 148 -1.51 -10.98 -10.19
C HIS A 148 -1.16 -11.78 -8.93
N LEU A 149 -2.18 -12.02 -8.09
CA LEU A 149 -2.15 -12.92 -6.94
C LEU A 149 -3.56 -13.45 -6.71
N ASN A 150 -3.71 -14.76 -6.59
CA ASN A 150 -5.01 -15.39 -6.31
C ASN A 150 -5.64 -14.86 -5.02
N GLY A 151 -6.94 -14.56 -5.07
CA GLY A 151 -7.69 -14.01 -3.94
C GLY A 151 -7.57 -12.50 -3.76
N TYR A 152 -6.88 -11.79 -4.65
CA TYR A 152 -6.71 -10.35 -4.60
C TYR A 152 -6.92 -9.68 -5.95
N THR A 153 -7.52 -8.49 -5.93
CA THR A 153 -7.42 -7.51 -7.01
C THR A 153 -6.25 -6.59 -6.68
N LEU A 154 -5.20 -6.65 -7.48
CA LEU A 154 -4.00 -5.84 -7.30
C LEU A 154 -3.99 -4.65 -8.26
N PHE A 155 -3.45 -3.54 -7.77
CA PHE A 155 -3.15 -2.35 -8.55
C PHE A 155 -1.70 -1.96 -8.31
N PHE A 156 -1.01 -1.55 -9.38
CA PHE A 156 0.32 -0.97 -9.30
C PHE A 156 0.48 0.14 -10.33
N GLU A 157 1.09 1.23 -9.90
CA GLU A 157 1.40 2.38 -10.75
C GLU A 157 2.72 3.03 -10.31
N GLN A 158 3.51 3.48 -11.29
CA GLN A 158 4.58 4.42 -11.02
C GLN A 158 4.02 5.84 -11.12
N TYR A 159 3.70 6.43 -9.96
CA TYR A 159 3.15 7.77 -9.85
C TYR A 159 4.29 8.80 -9.76
N GLY A 160 4.68 9.37 -10.90
CA GLY A 160 5.87 10.20 -10.99
C GLY A 160 7.13 9.39 -10.65
N VAL A 161 7.81 9.76 -9.56
CA VAL A 161 8.96 9.02 -9.04
C VAL A 161 8.57 7.95 -8.03
N HIS A 162 7.32 7.92 -7.56
CA HIS A 162 6.85 7.04 -6.49
C HIS A 162 6.34 5.71 -7.04
N PHE A 163 6.45 4.67 -6.24
CA PHE A 163 5.82 3.37 -6.43
C PHE A 163 4.53 3.35 -5.60
N LEU A 164 3.41 3.12 -6.23
CA LEU A 164 2.10 3.06 -5.59
C LEU A 164 1.44 1.72 -5.86
N ALA A 165 1.01 1.03 -4.83
CA ALA A 165 0.30 -0.23 -4.96
C ALA A 165 -0.93 -0.27 -4.05
N ALA A 166 -1.96 -0.99 -4.49
CA ALA A 166 -3.11 -1.29 -3.66
C ALA A 166 -3.57 -2.73 -3.87
N ALA A 167 -4.10 -3.32 -2.81
CA ALA A 167 -4.66 -4.66 -2.79
C ALA A 167 -6.07 -4.63 -2.19
N GLU A 168 -6.99 -5.38 -2.79
CA GLU A 168 -8.34 -5.62 -2.29
C GLU A 168 -8.61 -7.12 -2.32
N GLU A 169 -9.20 -7.69 -1.28
CA GLU A 169 -9.66 -9.08 -1.29
C GLU A 169 -10.69 -9.30 -2.40
N ALA A 170 -10.60 -10.43 -3.10
CA ALA A 170 -11.47 -10.76 -4.24
C ALA A 170 -12.96 -11.01 -3.85
#